data_c489f0e8da03b32ecc878d66701c9e0b
#
_entry.id   c489f0e8da03b32ecc878d66701c9e0b
#
_cell.length_a   1.000
_cell.length_b   1.000
_cell.length_c   1.000
_cell.angle_alpha   90.00
_cell.angle_beta   90.00
_cell.angle_gamma   90.00
#
_symmetry.space_group_name_H-M   'P 1'
#
loop_
_entity.id
_entity.type
_entity.pdbx_description
1 polymer ?
#
loop_
_entity_poly.entity_id
_entity_poly.type
_entity_poly.pdbx_seq_one_letter_code
_entity_poly.pdbx_strand_id
1 'polypeptide(L)'
;MEKIASFTVDHLRLVPGVYVSRVDQVAGNPITTFDLRMTRPNKEPVMNTAEVHTIEHLAATFLRNHAEYADKTIYFGPMGCRTGFYLILAGSYESKDIVPLLKEMYTFMAEFEGEVPGAAAKDCGNYLDMNLPMANYMAKRYLTEVLENITEKQLVYPE
;
A
#
# COMPACT_ATOMS: atom_id res chain seq x y z
N MET A 1 -4.55 10.78 -27.37
CA MET A 1 -3.72 10.44 -26.20
C MET A 1 -4.16 9.06 -25.71
N GLU A 2 -3.24 8.13 -25.62
CA GLU A 2 -3.56 6.76 -25.18
C GLU A 2 -3.78 6.70 -23.66
N LYS A 3 -4.65 5.79 -23.22
CA LYS A 3 -4.85 5.57 -21.78
C LYS A 3 -3.62 4.91 -21.17
N ILE A 4 -3.20 5.38 -20.01
CA ILE A 4 -2.14 4.75 -19.22
C ILE A 4 -2.68 3.47 -18.54
N ALA A 5 -1.79 2.53 -18.20
CA ALA A 5 -2.16 1.21 -17.66
C ALA A 5 -3.13 1.29 -16.47
N SER A 6 -2.91 2.24 -15.53
CA SER A 6 -3.79 2.40 -14.37
C SER A 6 -5.22 2.84 -14.70
N PHE A 7 -5.46 3.39 -15.89
CA PHE A 7 -6.80 3.79 -16.34
C PHE A 7 -7.51 2.69 -17.17
N THR A 8 -6.87 1.56 -17.41
CA THR A 8 -7.45 0.42 -18.10
C THR A 8 -8.10 -0.59 -17.16
N VAL A 9 -7.80 -0.50 -15.85
CA VAL A 9 -8.41 -1.37 -14.83
C VAL A 9 -9.88 -0.99 -14.62
N ASP A 10 -10.77 -1.97 -14.59
CA ASP A 10 -12.19 -1.75 -14.29
C ASP A 10 -12.40 -1.48 -12.79
N HIS A 11 -12.43 -0.21 -12.41
CA HIS A 11 -12.63 0.24 -11.03
C HIS A 11 -14.03 -0.04 -10.47
N LEU A 12 -15.02 -0.37 -11.30
CA LEU A 12 -16.34 -0.76 -10.83
C LEU A 12 -16.38 -2.21 -10.32
N ARG A 13 -15.44 -3.04 -10.82
CA ARG A 13 -15.32 -4.45 -10.47
C ARG A 13 -14.18 -4.72 -9.49
N LEU A 14 -13.23 -3.77 -9.37
CA LEU A 14 -12.06 -3.87 -8.51
C LEU A 14 -12.47 -3.98 -7.04
N VAL A 15 -11.94 -4.98 -6.34
CA VAL A 15 -12.14 -5.21 -4.91
C VAL A 15 -10.84 -4.94 -4.14
N PRO A 16 -10.89 -4.75 -2.82
CA PRO A 16 -9.69 -4.70 -1.99
C PRO A 16 -8.83 -5.96 -2.18
N GLY A 17 -7.53 -5.77 -2.35
CA GLY A 17 -6.62 -6.86 -2.68
C GLY A 17 -5.18 -6.39 -2.85
N VAL A 18 -4.38 -7.27 -3.41
CA VAL A 18 -2.96 -7.05 -3.74
C VAL A 18 -2.76 -7.37 -5.21
N TYR A 19 -2.40 -6.39 -6.01
CA TYR A 19 -2.30 -6.56 -7.45
C TYR A 19 -0.94 -6.13 -7.97
N VAL A 20 -0.38 -6.85 -8.94
CA VAL A 20 0.71 -6.33 -9.76
C VAL A 20 0.10 -5.33 -10.74
N SER A 21 0.41 -4.06 -10.57
CA SER A 21 -0.02 -3.01 -11.48
C SER A 21 0.77 -3.08 -12.79
N ARG A 22 2.08 -3.23 -12.69
CA ARG A 22 2.98 -3.41 -13.82
C ARG A 22 4.36 -3.89 -13.37
N VAL A 23 5.10 -4.43 -14.32
CA VAL A 23 6.53 -4.70 -14.20
C VAL A 23 7.25 -3.89 -15.29
N ASP A 24 8.08 -2.95 -14.87
CA ASP A 24 8.88 -2.12 -15.77
C ASP A 24 10.31 -2.66 -15.88
N GLN A 25 10.96 -2.46 -17.01
CA GLN A 25 12.38 -2.71 -17.20
C GLN A 25 13.13 -1.38 -17.23
N VAL A 26 13.99 -1.14 -16.25
CA VAL A 26 14.79 0.08 -16.15
C VAL A 26 16.27 -0.29 -16.17
N ALA A 27 16.98 0.13 -17.24
CA ALA A 27 18.38 -0.24 -17.46
C ALA A 27 18.63 -1.76 -17.36
N GLY A 28 17.70 -2.59 -17.86
CA GLY A 28 17.77 -4.04 -17.85
C GLY A 28 17.37 -4.70 -16.52
N ASN A 29 16.94 -3.94 -15.53
CA ASN A 29 16.50 -4.45 -14.24
C ASN A 29 14.98 -4.35 -14.08
N PRO A 30 14.30 -5.42 -13.66
CA PRO A 30 12.86 -5.39 -13.44
C PRO A 30 12.51 -4.60 -12.17
N ILE A 31 11.41 -3.86 -12.26
CA ILE A 31 10.84 -3.11 -11.13
C ILE A 31 9.34 -3.41 -11.11
N THR A 32 8.85 -3.93 -9.99
CA THR A 32 7.44 -4.27 -9.82
C THR A 32 6.72 -3.19 -9.02
N THR A 33 5.62 -2.68 -9.58
CA THR A 33 4.69 -1.78 -8.90
C THR A 33 3.47 -2.58 -8.46
N PHE A 34 3.21 -2.60 -7.15
CA PHE A 34 2.03 -3.22 -6.56
C PHE A 34 0.97 -2.18 -6.24
N ASP A 35 -0.27 -2.52 -6.54
CA ASP A 35 -1.48 -1.82 -6.10
C ASP A 35 -1.99 -2.54 -4.84
N LEU A 36 -1.85 -1.86 -3.70
CA LEU A 36 -2.38 -2.33 -2.41
C LEU A 36 -3.74 -1.67 -2.20
N ARG A 37 -4.78 -2.29 -2.74
CA ARG A 37 -6.13 -1.72 -2.71
C ARG A 37 -6.79 -2.01 -1.37
N MET A 38 -6.99 -0.99 -0.54
CA MET A 38 -7.50 -1.12 0.82
C MET A 38 -9.01 -0.92 0.92
N THR A 39 -9.59 -0.08 0.07
CA THR A 39 -11.02 0.19 0.04
C THR A 39 -11.59 -0.10 -1.35
N ARG A 40 -12.89 -0.41 -1.40
CA ARG A 40 -13.57 -0.72 -2.66
C ARG A 40 -13.86 0.57 -3.43
N PRO A 41 -13.24 0.77 -4.61
CA PRO A 41 -13.41 2.00 -5.38
C PRO A 41 -14.87 2.28 -5.72
N ASN A 42 -15.32 3.51 -5.55
CA ASN A 42 -16.65 4.00 -5.89
C ASN A 42 -17.83 3.27 -5.20
N LYS A 43 -17.56 2.42 -4.18
CA LYS A 43 -18.59 1.64 -3.47
C LYS A 43 -18.60 1.90 -1.96
N GLU A 44 -17.52 2.41 -1.41
CA GLU A 44 -17.41 2.78 0.01
C GLU A 44 -16.66 4.10 0.17
N PRO A 45 -16.75 4.76 1.34
CA PRO A 45 -15.99 5.96 1.62
C PRO A 45 -14.47 5.74 1.49
N VAL A 46 -13.77 6.72 0.92
CA VAL A 46 -12.31 6.70 0.85
C VAL A 46 -11.69 7.01 2.22
N MET A 47 -10.43 6.62 2.40
CA MET A 47 -9.66 7.02 3.59
C MET A 47 -9.49 8.55 3.64
N ASN A 48 -9.46 9.13 4.85
CA ASN A 48 -9.14 10.53 5.03
C ASN A 48 -7.63 10.79 4.95
N THR A 49 -7.24 12.04 4.74
CA THR A 49 -5.83 12.40 4.53
C THR A 49 -4.94 12.04 5.71
N ALA A 50 -5.43 12.22 6.93
CA ALA A 50 -4.64 12.00 8.14
C ALA A 50 -4.28 10.52 8.38
N GLU A 51 -5.22 9.58 8.20
CA GLU A 51 -4.90 8.16 8.29
C GLU A 51 -4.05 7.66 7.11
N VAL A 52 -4.28 8.18 5.91
CA VAL A 52 -3.44 7.89 4.75
C VAL A 52 -2.00 8.31 5.00
N HIS A 53 -1.78 9.52 5.49
CA HIS A 53 -0.46 10.07 5.80
C HIS A 53 0.23 9.29 6.92
N THR A 54 -0.52 8.91 7.95
CA THR A 54 0.00 8.07 9.04
C THR A 54 0.45 6.69 8.54
N ILE A 55 -0.37 6.02 7.72
CA ILE A 55 -0.03 4.73 7.10
C ILE A 55 1.24 4.87 6.25
N GLU A 56 1.36 5.94 5.47
CA GLU A 56 2.56 6.20 4.66
C GLU A 56 3.83 6.23 5.52
N HIS A 57 3.83 7.01 6.61
CA HIS A 57 4.98 7.11 7.52
C HIS A 57 5.33 5.77 8.19
N LEU A 58 4.32 5.06 8.67
CA LEU A 58 4.52 3.76 9.32
C LEU A 58 5.06 2.69 8.35
N ALA A 59 4.44 2.57 7.18
CA ALA A 59 4.84 1.60 6.18
C ALA A 59 6.24 1.89 5.61
N ALA A 60 6.54 3.15 5.30
CA ALA A 60 7.87 3.54 4.83
C ALA A 60 8.95 3.23 5.87
N THR A 61 8.68 3.50 7.15
CA THR A 61 9.58 3.18 8.25
C THR A 61 9.79 1.67 8.37
N PHE A 62 8.71 0.89 8.35
CA PHE A 62 8.78 -0.57 8.41
C PHE A 62 9.62 -1.15 7.26
N LEU A 63 9.30 -0.77 6.03
CA LEU A 63 9.97 -1.29 4.83
C LEU A 63 11.46 -0.96 4.80
N ARG A 64 11.83 0.28 5.12
CA ARG A 64 13.24 0.73 5.12
C ARG A 64 14.08 0.13 6.25
N ASN A 65 13.45 -0.47 7.26
CA ASN A 65 14.11 -1.19 8.34
C ASN A 65 13.93 -2.72 8.25
N HIS A 66 13.25 -3.22 7.22
CA HIS A 66 13.03 -4.65 7.06
C HIS A 66 14.32 -5.38 6.63
N ALA A 67 14.62 -6.50 7.28
CA ALA A 67 15.88 -7.23 7.05
C ALA A 67 16.09 -7.68 5.59
N GLU A 68 15.00 -8.03 4.89
CA GLU A 68 15.06 -8.54 3.50
C GLU A 68 14.71 -7.48 2.47
N TYR A 69 13.78 -6.56 2.77
CA TYR A 69 13.20 -5.66 1.77
C TYR A 69 13.72 -4.22 1.82
N ALA A 70 14.54 -3.84 2.82
CA ALA A 70 15.04 -2.48 2.91
C ALA A 70 15.75 -2.01 1.63
N ASP A 71 16.66 -2.82 1.10
CA ASP A 71 17.44 -2.51 -0.10
C ASP A 71 16.65 -2.70 -1.41
N LYS A 72 15.50 -3.37 -1.35
CA LYS A 72 14.61 -3.61 -2.50
C LYS A 72 13.50 -2.57 -2.61
N THR A 73 13.21 -1.84 -1.54
CA THR A 73 12.13 -0.86 -1.52
C THR A 73 12.53 0.41 -2.25
N ILE A 74 11.79 0.72 -3.31
CA ILE A 74 11.98 1.95 -4.09
C ILE A 74 11.06 3.05 -3.57
N TYR A 75 9.77 2.72 -3.39
CA TYR A 75 8.76 3.69 -2.98
C TYR A 75 7.56 3.02 -2.32
N PHE A 76 6.98 3.68 -1.33
CA PHE A 76 5.65 3.43 -0.80
C PHE A 76 4.93 4.76 -0.65
N GLY A 77 3.71 4.86 -1.18
CA GLY A 77 2.94 6.10 -1.08
C GLY A 77 1.48 5.94 -1.50
N PRO A 78 0.62 6.88 -1.10
CA PRO A 78 -0.81 6.81 -1.34
C PRO A 78 -1.16 7.09 -2.80
N MET A 79 -2.26 6.49 -3.24
CA MET A 79 -2.93 6.88 -4.47
C MET A 79 -3.72 8.17 -4.24
N GLY A 80 -3.77 9.05 -5.23
CA GLY A 80 -4.53 10.30 -5.15
C GLY A 80 -6.03 10.11 -4.90
N CYS A 81 -6.60 8.96 -5.28
CA CYS A 81 -8.00 8.61 -5.00
C CYS A 81 -8.24 8.16 -3.54
N ARG A 82 -7.20 7.96 -2.75
CA ARG A 82 -7.24 7.53 -1.34
C ARG A 82 -7.96 6.20 -1.09
N THR A 83 -7.89 5.29 -2.05
CA THR A 83 -8.44 3.93 -1.91
C THR A 83 -7.37 2.87 -1.66
N GLY A 84 -6.10 3.25 -1.69
CA GLY A 84 -4.97 2.36 -1.47
C GLY A 84 -3.64 3.04 -1.65
N PHE A 85 -2.60 2.21 -1.74
CA PHE A 85 -1.20 2.64 -1.83
C PHE A 85 -0.50 1.92 -2.98
N TYR A 86 0.56 2.54 -3.49
CA TYR A 86 1.54 1.86 -4.33
C TYR A 86 2.76 1.47 -3.50
N LEU A 87 3.19 0.22 -3.69
CA LEU A 87 4.49 -0.27 -3.26
C LEU A 87 5.31 -0.60 -4.50
N ILE A 88 6.52 -0.05 -4.59
CA ILE A 88 7.43 -0.33 -5.70
C ILE A 88 8.67 -1.03 -5.16
N LEU A 89 8.95 -2.21 -5.69
CA LEU A 89 10.10 -3.04 -5.33
C LEU A 89 11.01 -3.28 -6.53
N ALA A 90 12.32 -3.26 -6.29
CA ALA A 90 13.29 -3.77 -7.24
C ALA A 90 13.16 -5.29 -7.34
N GLY A 91 13.02 -5.79 -8.53
CA GLY A 91 12.82 -7.21 -8.81
C GLY A 91 11.52 -7.49 -9.57
N SER A 92 11.36 -8.74 -10.00
CA SER A 92 10.16 -9.25 -10.65
C SER A 92 9.40 -10.14 -9.67
N TYR A 93 8.16 -9.78 -9.37
CA TYR A 93 7.32 -10.46 -8.39
C TYR A 93 5.92 -10.70 -8.92
N GLU A 94 5.28 -11.75 -8.41
CA GLU A 94 3.83 -11.94 -8.50
C GLU A 94 3.13 -11.37 -7.25
N SER A 95 1.83 -11.09 -7.35
CA SER A 95 1.05 -10.54 -6.22
C SER A 95 1.17 -11.37 -4.94
N LYS A 96 1.13 -12.70 -5.06
CA LYS A 96 1.23 -13.62 -3.92
C LYS A 96 2.57 -13.59 -3.20
N ASP A 97 3.65 -13.20 -3.91
CA ASP A 97 5.02 -13.25 -3.36
C ASP A 97 5.21 -12.28 -2.19
N ILE A 98 4.48 -11.16 -2.19
CA ILE A 98 4.61 -10.14 -1.15
C ILE A 98 3.54 -10.24 -0.05
N VAL A 99 2.59 -11.16 -0.14
CA VAL A 99 1.54 -11.32 0.88
C VAL A 99 2.13 -11.55 2.28
N PRO A 100 3.17 -12.38 2.47
CA PRO A 100 3.82 -12.51 3.79
C PRO A 100 4.38 -11.19 4.32
N LEU A 101 5.11 -10.42 3.49
CA LEU A 101 5.61 -9.10 3.84
C LEU A 101 4.49 -8.14 4.26
N LEU A 102 3.38 -8.14 3.49
CA LEU A 102 2.24 -7.28 3.78
C LEU A 102 1.55 -7.67 5.10
N LYS A 103 1.44 -8.96 5.42
CA LYS A 103 0.93 -9.40 6.71
C LYS A 103 1.77 -8.88 7.87
N GLU A 104 3.09 -8.94 7.77
CA GLU A 104 4.00 -8.38 8.78
C GLU A 104 3.83 -6.86 8.90
N MET A 105 3.85 -6.15 7.77
CA MET A 105 3.73 -4.69 7.73
C MET A 105 2.39 -4.19 8.29
N TYR A 106 1.29 -4.80 7.86
CA TYR A 106 -0.04 -4.38 8.32
C TYR A 106 -0.34 -4.80 9.76
N THR A 107 0.25 -5.91 10.25
CA THR A 107 0.25 -6.25 11.68
C THR A 107 1.00 -5.18 12.49
N PHE A 108 2.20 -4.82 12.06
CA PHE A 108 2.98 -3.74 12.66
C PHE A 108 2.17 -2.43 12.76
N MET A 109 1.52 -2.03 11.67
CA MET A 109 0.73 -0.79 11.64
C MET A 109 -0.55 -0.88 12.49
N ALA A 110 -1.20 -2.03 12.51
CA ALA A 110 -2.41 -2.25 13.30
C ALA A 110 -2.16 -2.19 14.82
N GLU A 111 -0.97 -2.60 15.24
CA GLU A 111 -0.56 -2.68 16.64
C GLU A 111 0.36 -1.53 17.09
N PHE A 112 0.70 -0.61 16.18
CA PHE A 112 1.63 0.47 16.48
C PHE A 112 1.09 1.39 17.57
N GLU A 113 1.93 1.69 18.55
CA GLU A 113 1.66 2.62 19.63
C GLU A 113 2.78 3.66 19.74
N GLY A 114 2.47 4.84 20.23
CA GLY A 114 3.43 5.91 20.44
C GLY A 114 3.44 6.96 19.34
N GLU A 115 4.53 7.69 19.24
CA GLU A 115 4.68 8.77 18.25
C GLU A 115 4.92 8.21 16.84
N VAL A 116 4.16 8.70 15.88
CA VAL A 116 4.36 8.32 14.46
C VAL A 116 5.75 8.76 14.00
N PRO A 117 6.55 7.86 13.43
CA PRO A 117 7.89 8.22 12.95
C PRO A 117 7.86 9.39 11.95
N GLY A 118 8.72 10.36 12.14
CA GLY A 118 8.81 11.53 11.27
C GLY A 118 7.66 12.54 11.41
N ALA A 119 6.76 12.38 12.36
CA ALA A 119 5.66 13.32 12.61
C ALA A 119 6.12 14.54 13.43
N ALA A 120 7.13 15.23 12.92
CA ALA A 120 7.67 16.45 13.54
C ALA A 120 7.86 17.53 12.46
N ALA A 121 7.75 18.80 12.86
CA ALA A 121 7.82 19.92 11.92
C ALA A 121 9.13 19.98 11.11
N LYS A 122 10.23 19.47 11.66
CA LYS A 122 11.53 19.41 10.97
C LYS A 122 11.63 18.27 9.96
N ASP A 123 10.80 17.22 10.09
CA ASP A 123 10.92 15.97 9.34
C ASP A 123 9.81 15.81 8.29
N CYS A 124 8.67 16.51 8.47
CA CYS A 124 7.50 16.40 7.61
C CYS A 124 6.90 17.77 7.29
N GLY A 125 6.52 17.96 6.02
CA GLY A 125 5.91 19.21 5.55
C GLY A 125 4.50 19.47 6.07
N ASN A 126 3.83 18.47 6.66
CA ASN A 126 2.48 18.56 7.23
C ASN A 126 2.31 17.63 8.43
N TYR A 127 3.18 17.74 9.41
CA TYR A 127 3.30 16.82 10.53
C TYR A 127 2.06 16.73 11.44
N LEU A 128 1.18 17.73 11.41
CA LEU A 128 -0.07 17.73 12.18
C LEU A 128 -1.20 16.90 11.54
N ASP A 129 -1.08 16.56 10.25
CA ASP A 129 -2.09 15.77 9.53
C ASP A 129 -1.86 14.26 9.76
N MET A 130 -2.01 13.83 11.00
CA MET A 130 -1.84 12.44 11.44
C MET A 130 -3.05 11.97 12.24
N ASN A 131 -3.41 10.69 12.05
CA ASN A 131 -4.47 10.02 12.83
C ASN A 131 -4.08 8.56 13.05
N LEU A 132 -3.33 8.29 14.12
CA LEU A 132 -2.86 6.94 14.43
C LEU A 132 -4.02 5.97 14.74
N PRO A 133 -5.04 6.30 15.55
CA PRO A 133 -6.14 5.36 15.78
C PRO A 133 -6.86 4.92 14.52
N MET A 134 -7.10 5.82 13.56
CA MET A 134 -7.70 5.47 12.27
C MET A 134 -6.76 4.70 11.38
N ALA A 135 -5.46 4.99 11.39
CA ALA A 135 -4.46 4.20 10.68
C ALA A 135 -4.40 2.77 11.22
N ASN A 136 -4.37 2.58 12.54
CA ASN A 136 -4.45 1.26 13.17
C ASN A 136 -5.72 0.51 12.73
N TYR A 137 -6.88 1.17 12.77
CA TYR A 137 -8.15 0.60 12.34
C TYR A 137 -8.13 0.15 10.88
N MET A 138 -7.70 1.01 9.97
CA MET A 138 -7.63 0.70 8.53
C MET A 138 -6.63 -0.42 8.24
N ALA A 139 -5.48 -0.42 8.90
CA ALA A 139 -4.50 -1.48 8.78
C ALA A 139 -5.04 -2.82 9.28
N LYS A 140 -5.70 -2.83 10.45
CA LYS A 140 -6.34 -4.02 11.01
C LYS A 140 -7.43 -4.57 10.10
N ARG A 141 -8.26 -3.69 9.55
CA ARG A 141 -9.31 -4.06 8.61
C ARG A 141 -8.76 -4.74 7.36
N TYR A 142 -7.74 -4.14 6.73
CA TYR A 142 -7.10 -4.73 5.54
C TYR A 142 -6.43 -6.07 5.85
N LEU A 143 -5.75 -6.18 7.00
CA LEU A 143 -5.15 -7.42 7.46
C LEU A 143 -6.19 -8.54 7.59
N THR A 144 -7.29 -8.29 8.31
CA THR A 144 -8.28 -9.32 8.64
C THR A 144 -9.24 -9.62 7.48
N GLU A 145 -9.67 -8.62 6.72
CA GLU A 145 -10.66 -8.80 5.65
C GLU A 145 -10.04 -9.19 4.30
N VAL A 146 -8.76 -8.89 4.10
CA VAL A 146 -8.07 -9.13 2.82
C VAL A 146 -6.90 -10.10 2.96
N LEU A 147 -5.87 -9.73 3.74
CA LEU A 147 -4.59 -10.43 3.71
C LEU A 147 -4.61 -11.83 4.34
N GLU A 148 -5.35 -12.01 5.46
CA GLU A 148 -5.35 -13.28 6.19
C GLU A 148 -5.98 -14.44 5.40
N ASN A 149 -6.97 -14.15 4.56
CA ASN A 149 -7.68 -15.14 3.75
C ASN A 149 -7.79 -14.70 2.28
N ILE A 150 -6.69 -14.19 1.73
CA ILE A 150 -6.68 -13.64 0.37
C ILE A 150 -7.02 -14.72 -0.68
N THR A 151 -7.88 -14.34 -1.62
CA THR A 151 -8.35 -15.21 -2.71
C THR A 151 -7.76 -14.78 -4.04
N GLU A 152 -7.85 -15.65 -5.06
CA GLU A 152 -7.37 -15.34 -6.42
C GLU A 152 -7.98 -14.05 -7.00
N LYS A 153 -9.24 -13.76 -6.70
CA LYS A 153 -9.91 -12.52 -7.13
C LYS A 153 -9.32 -11.25 -6.53
N GLN A 154 -8.55 -11.39 -5.46
CA GLN A 154 -7.88 -10.29 -4.77
C GLN A 154 -6.40 -10.19 -5.13
N LEU A 155 -5.92 -11.05 -6.04
CA LEU A 155 -4.53 -11.10 -6.52
C LEU A 155 -4.37 -10.73 -7.99
N VAL A 156 -5.46 -10.75 -8.76
CA VAL A 156 -5.48 -10.47 -10.20
C VAL A 156 -6.55 -9.42 -10.50
N TYR A 157 -6.21 -8.43 -11.31
CA TYR A 157 -7.17 -7.41 -11.73
C TYR A 157 -8.38 -8.04 -12.43
N PRO A 158 -9.60 -7.52 -12.21
CA PRO A 158 -10.77 -7.94 -12.95
C PRO A 158 -10.62 -7.62 -14.44
N GLU A 159 -11.01 -8.58 -15.29
CA GLU A 159 -11.06 -8.43 -16.76
C GLU A 159 -12.25 -7.56 -17.20
#